data_a3a1ed15f65b025aa11703c419f611c3
#
_entry.id   a3a1ed15f65b025aa11703c419f611c3
#
_cell.length_a   1.000
_cell.length_b   1.000
_cell.length_c   1.000
_cell.angle_alpha   90.00
_cell.angle_beta   90.00
_cell.angle_gamma   90.00
#
_symmetry.space_group_name_H-M   'P 1'
#
loop_
_entity.id
_entity.type
_entity.pdbx_description
1 polymer ?
#
loop_
_entity_poly.entity_id
_entity_poly.type
_entity_poly.pdbx_seq_one_letter_code
_entity_poly.pdbx_strand_id
1 'polypeptide(L)'
;MFLAINEMKHSKLRYALVIGVVFLIAYLVFFLTGLAYGLAQENRTAVDKWQADRILLSDEANGKLNMSMLTMDDYESVKAEDKAALAQFPGIVYQKGKKDQQINVSFFGIEADEFLAPNLVKGRMFKNTGEVVVNDSLAKEDGLQVGD
;
A
#
# COMPACT_ATOMS: atom_id res chain seq x y z
N MET A 1 7.78 -11.55 51.21
CA MET A 1 7.31 -10.35 50.52
C MET A 1 7.76 -9.05 51.15
N PHE A 2 7.73 -8.90 52.47
CA PHE A 2 8.10 -7.66 53.16
C PHE A 2 9.56 -7.23 52.97
N LEU A 3 10.51 -8.18 52.97
CA LEU A 3 11.94 -7.92 52.75
C LEU A 3 12.20 -7.36 51.33
N ALA A 4 11.61 -7.94 50.28
CA ALA A 4 11.80 -7.53 48.91
C ALA A 4 11.29 -6.09 48.64
N ILE A 5 10.16 -5.74 49.25
CA ILE A 5 9.60 -4.38 49.15
C ILE A 5 10.48 -3.35 49.84
N ASN A 6 11.06 -3.72 50.97
CA ASN A 6 11.96 -2.84 51.75
C ASN A 6 13.31 -2.63 51.03
N GLU A 7 13.82 -3.66 50.39
CA GLU A 7 15.04 -3.63 49.60
C GLU A 7 14.86 -2.77 48.33
N MET A 8 13.70 -2.87 47.67
CA MET A 8 13.32 -1.97 46.53
C MET A 8 13.24 -0.50 46.95
N LYS A 9 12.74 -0.23 48.17
CA LYS A 9 12.66 1.15 48.68
C LYS A 9 14.03 1.74 48.99
N HIS A 10 15.01 0.90 49.38
CA HIS A 10 16.36 1.38 49.67
C HIS A 10 17.23 1.58 48.42
N SER A 11 16.99 0.84 47.32
CA SER A 11 17.75 0.91 46.08
C SER A 11 16.90 1.35 44.89
N LYS A 12 16.07 2.35 45.10
CA LYS A 12 15.08 2.86 44.08
C LYS A 12 15.69 3.14 42.72
N LEU A 13 16.86 3.78 42.69
CA LEU A 13 17.53 4.14 41.44
C LEU A 13 17.93 2.91 40.62
N ARG A 14 18.44 1.86 41.29
CA ARG A 14 18.85 0.61 40.63
C ARG A 14 17.67 -0.10 39.99
N TYR A 15 16.55 -0.24 40.72
CA TYR A 15 15.34 -0.86 40.20
C TYR A 15 14.67 -0.02 39.11
N ALA A 16 14.63 1.29 39.28
CA ALA A 16 14.13 2.21 38.23
C ALA A 16 14.91 2.11 36.93
N LEU A 17 16.23 1.95 37.01
CA LEU A 17 17.12 1.79 35.87
C LEU A 17 16.84 0.46 35.15
N VAL A 18 16.72 -0.65 35.87
CA VAL A 18 16.39 -1.96 35.31
C VAL A 18 15.02 -1.93 34.64
N ILE A 19 14.00 -1.40 35.33
CA ILE A 19 12.65 -1.29 34.79
C ILE A 19 12.65 -0.39 33.54
N GLY A 20 13.38 0.72 33.56
CA GLY A 20 13.52 1.63 32.42
C GLY A 20 14.13 0.95 31.20
N VAL A 21 15.18 0.13 31.39
CA VAL A 21 15.80 -0.64 30.30
C VAL A 21 14.83 -1.67 29.74
N VAL A 22 14.16 -2.44 30.59
CA VAL A 22 13.18 -3.43 30.14
C VAL A 22 12.03 -2.79 29.40
N PHE A 23 11.52 -1.66 29.92
CA PHE A 23 10.47 -0.88 29.25
C PHE A 23 10.92 -0.37 27.86
N LEU A 24 12.14 0.15 27.77
CA LEU A 24 12.69 0.67 26.51
C LEU A 24 12.85 -0.46 25.47
N ILE A 25 13.33 -1.62 25.88
CA ILE A 25 13.44 -2.79 24.99
C ILE A 25 12.04 -3.22 24.51
N ALA A 26 11.09 -3.35 25.42
CA ALA A 26 9.72 -3.72 25.08
C ALA A 26 9.09 -2.71 24.11
N TYR A 27 9.27 -1.41 24.39
CA TYR A 27 8.80 -0.32 23.52
C TYR A 27 9.40 -0.42 22.10
N LEU A 28 10.72 -0.63 21.99
CA LEU A 28 11.36 -0.77 20.68
C LEU A 28 10.84 -1.98 19.90
N VAL A 29 10.65 -3.12 20.57
CA VAL A 29 10.11 -4.33 19.93
C VAL A 29 8.71 -4.07 19.39
N PHE A 30 7.82 -3.49 20.19
CA PHE A 30 6.45 -3.18 19.76
C PHE A 30 6.42 -2.12 18.67
N PHE A 31 7.27 -1.10 18.77
CA PHE A 31 7.37 -0.05 17.76
C PHE A 31 7.81 -0.61 16.40
N LEU A 32 8.89 -1.40 16.37
CA LEU A 32 9.41 -2.01 15.16
C LEU A 32 8.41 -3.00 14.55
N THR A 33 7.77 -3.80 15.39
CA THR A 33 6.75 -4.76 14.94
C THR A 33 5.54 -4.02 14.35
N GLY A 34 5.08 -2.96 15.00
CA GLY A 34 3.99 -2.12 14.51
C GLY A 34 4.32 -1.43 13.18
N LEU A 35 5.54 -0.92 13.04
CA LEU A 35 6.01 -0.30 11.80
C LEU A 35 6.08 -1.33 10.66
N ALA A 36 6.65 -2.50 10.92
CA ALA A 36 6.74 -3.57 9.93
C ALA A 36 5.34 -4.04 9.48
N TYR A 37 4.41 -4.19 10.43
CA TYR A 37 3.04 -4.57 10.12
C TYR A 37 2.31 -3.49 9.31
N GLY A 38 2.45 -2.21 9.69
CA GLY A 38 1.86 -1.10 8.96
C GLY A 38 2.34 -1.01 7.51
N LEU A 39 3.65 -1.17 7.29
CA LEU A 39 4.23 -1.16 5.95
C LEU A 39 3.76 -2.36 5.11
N ALA A 40 3.67 -3.54 5.70
CA ALA A 40 3.14 -4.73 5.03
C ALA A 40 1.66 -4.56 4.65
N GLN A 41 0.87 -3.92 5.51
CA GLN A 41 -0.55 -3.67 5.27
C GLN A 41 -0.78 -2.69 4.11
N GLU A 42 0.00 -1.63 4.01
CA GLU A 42 -0.11 -0.68 2.89
C GLU A 42 0.14 -1.35 1.54
N ASN A 43 1.16 -2.21 1.46
CA ASN A 43 1.46 -2.95 0.23
C ASN A 43 0.37 -3.95 -0.19
N ARG A 44 -0.39 -4.49 0.78
CA ARG A 44 -1.48 -5.44 0.50
C ARG A 44 -2.80 -4.76 0.11
N THR A 45 -3.03 -3.54 0.56
CA THR A 45 -4.34 -2.88 0.45
C THR A 45 -4.84 -2.79 -0.99
N ALA A 46 -3.96 -2.57 -1.96
CA ALA A 46 -4.34 -2.52 -3.37
C ALA A 46 -4.82 -3.90 -3.86
N VAL A 47 -4.07 -4.96 -3.57
CA VAL A 47 -4.37 -6.33 -3.98
C VAL A 47 -5.63 -6.86 -3.29
N ASP A 48 -5.76 -6.62 -1.99
CA ASP A 48 -6.92 -7.06 -1.20
C ASP A 48 -8.25 -6.41 -1.69
N LYS A 49 -8.18 -5.20 -2.24
CA LYS A 49 -9.36 -4.51 -2.80
C LYS A 49 -9.84 -5.06 -4.14
N TRP A 50 -8.98 -5.73 -4.88
CA TRP A 50 -9.37 -6.32 -6.17
C TRP A 50 -10.29 -7.54 -6.02
N GLN A 51 -10.33 -8.15 -4.83
CA GLN A 51 -11.14 -9.34 -4.54
C GLN A 51 -10.91 -10.48 -5.54
N ALA A 52 -9.71 -10.55 -6.11
CA ALA A 52 -9.32 -11.57 -7.05
C ALA A 52 -8.81 -12.81 -6.30
N ASP A 53 -9.35 -13.97 -6.59
CA ASP A 53 -8.93 -15.24 -6.00
C ASP A 53 -7.52 -15.64 -6.42
N ARG A 54 -7.11 -15.24 -7.64
CA ARG A 54 -5.82 -15.59 -8.23
C ARG A 54 -5.29 -14.45 -9.08
N ILE A 55 -3.98 -14.29 -9.08
CA ILE A 55 -3.24 -13.39 -9.96
C ILE A 55 -2.29 -14.25 -10.79
N LEU A 56 -2.39 -14.14 -12.12
CA LEU A 56 -1.49 -14.77 -13.05
C LEU A 56 -0.34 -13.81 -13.37
N LEU A 57 0.88 -14.28 -13.24
CA LEU A 57 2.09 -13.55 -13.59
C LEU A 57 2.94 -14.40 -14.53
N SER A 58 3.81 -13.77 -15.33
CA SER A 58 4.81 -14.50 -16.10
C SER A 58 5.85 -15.14 -15.17
N ASP A 59 6.46 -16.25 -15.59
CA ASP A 59 7.45 -16.97 -14.79
C ASP A 59 8.67 -16.10 -14.46
N GLU A 60 9.06 -15.22 -15.38
CA GLU A 60 10.19 -14.31 -15.22
C GLU A 60 9.93 -13.18 -14.22
N ALA A 61 8.67 -12.94 -13.86
CA ALA A 61 8.29 -11.86 -12.96
C ALA A 61 8.74 -12.07 -11.51
N ASN A 62 9.14 -13.29 -11.11
CA ASN A 62 9.54 -13.62 -9.74
C ASN A 62 8.52 -13.13 -8.67
N GLY A 63 7.23 -13.25 -8.97
CA GLY A 63 6.16 -12.80 -8.10
C GLY A 63 5.94 -11.28 -8.02
N LYS A 64 6.59 -10.49 -8.89
CA LYS A 64 6.45 -9.04 -8.94
C LYS A 64 5.51 -8.63 -10.06
N LEU A 65 4.41 -7.98 -9.72
CA LEU A 65 3.40 -7.55 -10.66
C LEU A 65 3.95 -6.60 -11.75
N ASN A 66 4.78 -5.66 -11.36
CA ASN A 66 5.39 -4.67 -12.26
C ASN A 66 6.47 -5.23 -13.19
N MET A 67 6.84 -6.50 -13.04
CA MET A 67 7.80 -7.21 -13.90
C MET A 67 7.11 -8.27 -14.75
N SER A 68 5.83 -8.51 -14.54
CA SER A 68 5.09 -9.49 -15.31
C SER A 68 4.73 -8.94 -16.68
N MET A 69 5.09 -9.68 -17.72
CA MET A 69 4.71 -9.40 -19.09
C MET A 69 3.90 -10.59 -19.60
N LEU A 70 2.63 -10.39 -19.82
CA LEU A 70 1.71 -11.35 -20.41
C LEU A 70 1.19 -10.80 -21.74
N THR A 71 0.95 -11.69 -22.67
CA THR A 71 0.37 -11.36 -23.98
C THR A 71 -1.15 -11.51 -23.95
N MET A 72 -1.82 -11.01 -24.99
CA MET A 72 -3.25 -11.25 -25.15
C MET A 72 -3.59 -12.72 -25.34
N ASP A 73 -2.67 -13.48 -25.97
CA ASP A 73 -2.85 -14.94 -26.15
C ASP A 73 -2.82 -15.65 -24.78
N ASP A 74 -1.94 -15.21 -23.86
CA ASP A 74 -1.92 -15.72 -22.48
C ASP A 74 -3.25 -15.42 -21.77
N TYR A 75 -3.74 -14.19 -21.90
CA TYR A 75 -5.03 -13.79 -21.35
C TYR A 75 -6.17 -14.62 -21.88
N GLU A 76 -6.25 -14.87 -23.18
CA GLU A 76 -7.28 -15.68 -23.81
C GLU A 76 -7.22 -17.16 -23.40
N SER A 77 -6.01 -17.68 -23.15
CA SER A 77 -5.79 -19.07 -22.74
C SER A 77 -6.32 -19.38 -21.34
N VAL A 78 -6.45 -18.36 -20.48
CA VAL A 78 -6.95 -18.51 -19.11
C VAL A 78 -8.45 -18.85 -19.12
N LYS A 79 -8.78 -20.00 -18.58
CA LYS A 79 -10.17 -20.43 -18.36
C LYS A 79 -10.61 -20.05 -16.95
N ALA A 80 -11.35 -18.97 -16.83
CA ALA A 80 -11.94 -18.49 -15.59
C ALA A 80 -13.37 -18.00 -15.88
N GLU A 81 -14.22 -18.00 -14.87
CA GLU A 81 -15.58 -17.46 -14.97
C GLU A 81 -15.55 -15.96 -15.17
N ASP A 82 -14.75 -15.28 -14.34
CA ASP A 82 -14.42 -13.87 -14.49
C ASP A 82 -12.90 -13.70 -14.59
N LYS A 83 -12.45 -12.87 -15.51
CA LYS A 83 -11.05 -12.52 -15.68
C LYS A 83 -10.91 -11.06 -16.09
N ALA A 84 -9.88 -10.40 -15.60
CA ALA A 84 -9.59 -9.03 -15.91
C ALA A 84 -8.10 -8.83 -16.17
N ALA A 85 -7.77 -7.96 -17.11
CA ALA A 85 -6.40 -7.59 -17.40
C ALA A 85 -5.95 -6.43 -16.50
N LEU A 86 -4.76 -6.54 -15.94
CA LEU A 86 -4.15 -5.50 -15.12
C LEU A 86 -2.76 -5.19 -15.64
N ALA A 87 -2.50 -3.92 -15.94
CA ALA A 87 -1.16 -3.41 -16.20
C ALA A 87 -0.70 -2.55 -15.02
N GLN A 88 0.56 -2.67 -14.61
CA GLN A 88 1.18 -1.80 -13.62
C GLN A 88 2.48 -1.23 -14.15
N PHE A 89 2.63 0.09 -14.08
CA PHE A 89 3.87 0.75 -14.45
C PHE A 89 4.13 1.99 -13.57
N PRO A 90 5.40 2.23 -13.20
CA PRO A 90 5.77 3.44 -12.48
C PRO A 90 5.76 4.64 -13.42
N GLY A 91 5.45 5.79 -12.88
CA GLY A 91 5.50 7.04 -13.64
C GLY A 91 5.68 8.26 -12.76
N ILE A 92 5.91 9.38 -13.42
CA ILE A 92 6.02 10.69 -12.79
C ILE A 92 4.95 11.58 -13.38
N VAL A 93 4.17 12.20 -12.52
CA VAL A 93 3.17 13.20 -12.91
C VAL A 93 3.55 14.57 -12.39
N TYR A 94 3.06 15.59 -13.08
CA TYR A 94 3.26 16.98 -12.71
C TYR A 94 1.91 17.65 -12.58
N GLN A 95 1.73 18.44 -11.55
CA GLN A 95 0.54 19.28 -11.45
C GLN A 95 0.63 20.39 -12.50
N LYS A 96 -0.46 20.64 -13.20
CA LYS A 96 -0.54 21.70 -14.21
C LYS A 96 -0.14 23.05 -13.61
N GLY A 97 0.88 23.69 -14.17
CA GLY A 97 1.42 24.96 -13.69
C GLY A 97 2.54 24.84 -12.63
N LYS A 98 2.84 23.66 -12.12
CA LYS A 98 3.90 23.40 -11.12
C LYS A 98 4.86 22.32 -11.61
N LYS A 99 5.61 22.62 -12.68
CA LYS A 99 6.55 21.66 -13.29
C LYS A 99 7.70 21.19 -12.38
N ASP A 100 7.98 21.93 -11.33
CA ASP A 100 9.05 21.60 -10.38
C ASP A 100 8.62 20.61 -9.30
N GLN A 101 7.31 20.34 -9.16
CA GLN A 101 6.78 19.34 -8.24
C GLN A 101 6.54 18.02 -8.98
N GLN A 102 7.50 17.13 -8.86
CA GLN A 102 7.41 15.76 -9.39
C GLN A 102 6.72 14.86 -8.36
N ILE A 103 5.67 14.18 -8.77
CA ILE A 103 4.97 13.21 -7.96
C ILE A 103 5.22 11.84 -8.57
N ASN A 104 5.87 10.94 -7.80
CA ASN A 104 6.06 9.56 -8.22
C ASN A 104 4.76 8.78 -7.98
N VAL A 105 4.25 8.15 -9.01
CA VAL A 105 3.01 7.39 -8.95
C VAL A 105 3.18 6.01 -9.57
N SER A 106 2.33 5.07 -9.17
CA SER A 106 2.12 3.82 -9.89
C SER A 106 0.80 3.90 -10.65
N PHE A 107 0.87 3.74 -11.95
CA PHE A 107 -0.31 3.63 -12.80
C PHE A 107 -0.79 2.19 -12.82
N PHE A 108 -2.10 2.02 -12.69
CA PHE A 108 -2.79 0.77 -12.93
C PHE A 108 -3.69 0.94 -14.15
N GLY A 109 -3.38 0.19 -15.22
CA GLY A 109 -4.22 0.10 -16.41
C GLY A 109 -5.25 -1.00 -16.19
N ILE A 110 -6.52 -0.65 -16.26
CA ILE A 110 -7.66 -1.53 -16.10
C ILE A 110 -8.75 -1.15 -17.11
N GLU A 111 -9.67 -2.06 -17.38
CA GLU A 111 -10.91 -1.73 -18.07
C GLU A 111 -11.93 -1.16 -17.08
N ALA A 112 -12.70 -0.16 -17.51
CA ALA A 112 -13.57 0.62 -16.62
C ALA A 112 -14.80 -0.14 -16.12
N ASP A 113 -15.19 -1.19 -16.81
CA ASP A 113 -16.38 -2.02 -16.59
C ASP A 113 -16.05 -3.40 -15.99
N GLU A 114 -14.78 -3.70 -15.73
CA GLU A 114 -14.36 -4.93 -15.09
C GLU A 114 -14.39 -4.83 -13.56
N PHE A 115 -14.35 -5.98 -12.89
CA PHE A 115 -14.42 -6.08 -11.42
C PHE A 115 -13.22 -5.44 -10.69
N LEU A 116 -12.11 -5.17 -11.40
CA LEU A 116 -10.96 -4.43 -10.86
C LEU A 116 -11.22 -2.94 -10.67
N ALA A 117 -12.30 -2.42 -11.23
CA ALA A 117 -12.62 -1.00 -11.14
C ALA A 117 -12.76 -0.53 -9.68
N PRO A 118 -12.05 0.53 -9.26
CA PRO A 118 -12.09 1.00 -7.87
C PRO A 118 -13.42 1.66 -7.54
N ASN A 119 -13.84 1.54 -6.27
CA ASN A 119 -14.98 2.28 -5.75
C ASN A 119 -14.66 3.78 -5.69
N LEU A 120 -15.48 4.60 -6.34
CA LEU A 120 -15.28 6.03 -6.41
C LEU A 120 -15.88 6.74 -5.18
N VAL A 121 -15.11 7.67 -4.61
CA VAL A 121 -15.58 8.58 -3.55
C VAL A 121 -16.22 9.82 -4.16
N LYS A 122 -15.64 10.32 -5.27
CA LYS A 122 -16.11 11.50 -6.01
C LYS A 122 -15.83 11.32 -7.50
N GLY A 123 -16.60 12.01 -8.34
CA GLY A 123 -16.41 12.00 -9.77
C GLY A 123 -17.07 10.80 -10.46
N ARG A 124 -16.51 10.40 -11.58
CA ARG A 124 -16.93 9.27 -12.40
C ARG A 124 -15.73 8.46 -12.87
N MET A 125 -15.97 7.24 -13.30
CA MET A 125 -14.94 6.44 -13.96
C MET A 125 -14.52 7.10 -15.29
N PHE A 126 -13.26 6.90 -15.66
CA PHE A 126 -12.74 7.39 -16.95
C PHE A 126 -13.51 6.75 -18.11
N LYS A 127 -13.68 7.53 -19.19
CA LYS A 127 -14.34 7.10 -20.43
C LYS A 127 -13.52 7.41 -21.66
N ASN A 128 -12.65 8.40 -21.56
CA ASN A 128 -11.89 8.91 -22.69
C ASN A 128 -10.39 8.79 -22.42
N THR A 129 -9.62 8.72 -23.49
CA THR A 129 -8.15 8.77 -23.39
C THR A 129 -7.70 10.05 -22.69
N GLY A 130 -6.81 9.93 -21.73
CA GLY A 130 -6.28 11.04 -20.94
C GLY A 130 -7.04 11.32 -19.65
N GLU A 131 -8.14 10.62 -19.38
CA GLU A 131 -8.81 10.66 -18.08
C GLU A 131 -8.20 9.59 -17.17
N VAL A 132 -8.07 9.91 -15.87
CA VAL A 132 -7.54 9.00 -14.84
C VAL A 132 -8.37 9.12 -13.57
N VAL A 133 -8.40 8.03 -12.81
CA VAL A 133 -8.91 8.02 -11.44
C VAL A 133 -7.72 8.08 -10.50
N VAL A 134 -7.76 9.03 -9.57
CA VAL A 134 -6.66 9.27 -8.62
C VAL A 134 -7.07 8.81 -7.23
N ASN A 135 -6.13 8.28 -6.47
CA ASN A 135 -6.34 7.92 -5.07
C ASN A 135 -6.73 9.16 -4.25
N ASP A 136 -7.72 9.02 -3.36
CA ASP A 136 -8.24 10.10 -2.51
C ASP A 136 -7.15 10.72 -1.61
N SER A 137 -6.20 9.92 -1.13
CA SER A 137 -5.07 10.42 -0.34
C SER A 137 -4.16 11.34 -1.17
N LEU A 138 -3.79 10.91 -2.38
CA LEU A 138 -2.97 11.71 -3.29
C LEU A 138 -3.71 12.99 -3.71
N ALA A 139 -5.01 12.88 -4.01
CA ALA A 139 -5.81 14.04 -4.39
C ALA A 139 -5.88 15.09 -3.27
N LYS A 140 -5.97 14.67 -2.01
CA LYS A 140 -5.98 15.58 -0.85
C LYS A 140 -4.62 16.20 -0.59
N GLU A 141 -3.54 15.42 -0.69
CA GLU A 141 -2.17 15.87 -0.44
C GLU A 141 -1.75 16.93 -1.46
N ASP A 142 -2.04 16.70 -2.74
CA ASP A 142 -1.65 17.59 -3.83
C ASP A 142 -2.75 18.58 -4.24
N GLY A 143 -3.90 18.56 -3.57
CA GLY A 143 -5.00 19.48 -3.81
C GLY A 143 -5.69 19.29 -5.16
N LEU A 144 -5.70 18.07 -5.70
CA LEU A 144 -6.31 17.74 -6.97
C LEU A 144 -7.85 17.72 -6.86
N GLN A 145 -8.51 18.20 -7.90
CA GLN A 145 -9.97 18.23 -7.98
C GLN A 145 -10.47 17.48 -9.22
N VAL A 146 -11.73 17.06 -9.15
CA VAL A 146 -12.36 16.41 -10.31
C VAL A 146 -12.44 17.40 -11.47
N GLY A 147 -11.81 17.06 -12.60
CA GLY A 147 -11.78 17.87 -13.81
C GLY A 147 -10.48 18.66 -14.04
N ASP A 148 -9.46 18.47 -13.20
CA ASP A 148 -8.13 19.07 -13.39
C ASP A 148 -7.37 18.51 -14.60
#